data_951b33140064dfee75e3e1465d8a7b02
#
_entry.id   951b33140064dfee75e3e1465d8a7b02
#
_cell.length_a   1.000
_cell.length_b   1.000
_cell.length_c   1.000
_cell.angle_alpha   90.00
_cell.angle_beta   90.00
_cell.angle_gamma   90.00
#
_symmetry.space_group_name_H-M   'P 1'
#
loop_
_entity.id
_entity.type
_entity.pdbx_description
1 polymer ?
#
loop_
_entity_poly.entity_id
_entity_poly.type
_entity_poly.pdbx_seq_one_letter_code
_entity_poly.pdbx_strand_id
1 'polypeptide(L)'
;MRNSIHLFLILLLAVACTGKTENQTSASEDHSQHQPAQSENKPSKSPRTSAMAMVDGNHIHFDYSSPSVRERQIFGGLVAFGEVWVTGAHKATSIQFDKAVKIGEKEIPAGKYGFFTIPGEKEWTVIINQVWDMHLADDYDASKDLVRFTVVPEQLQDVVESLTYTVEETSKGTAEISVAWDKTKIKFALKNL
;
A
#
# COMPACT_ATOMS: atom_id res chain seq x y z
N MET A 1 16.48 22.47 58.49
CA MET A 1 17.88 22.92 58.42
C MET A 1 18.15 23.25 56.96
N ARG A 2 18.06 24.50 56.77
CA ARG A 2 19.03 25.55 56.32
C ARG A 2 19.27 25.48 54.84
N ASN A 3 18.56 26.35 54.09
CA ASN A 3 19.00 27.65 53.55
C ASN A 3 20.32 27.61 52.77
N SER A 4 20.26 27.94 51.48
CA SER A 4 21.02 29.06 50.98
C SER A 4 20.54 29.51 49.59
N ILE A 5 20.09 30.73 49.58
CA ILE A 5 19.76 31.63 48.47
C ILE A 5 21.09 32.23 47.99
N HIS A 6 21.37 32.24 46.67
CA HIS A 6 22.27 33.20 46.08
C HIS A 6 21.64 33.92 44.89
N LEU A 7 21.25 35.11 45.21
CA LEU A 7 20.89 36.24 44.35
C LEU A 7 22.19 36.89 43.82
N PHE A 8 22.31 37.07 42.50
CA PHE A 8 23.28 38.05 41.95
C PHE A 8 22.65 38.86 40.82
N LEU A 9 22.65 40.03 41.03
CA LEU A 9 22.25 41.34 40.63
C LEU A 9 23.07 41.88 39.44
N ILE A 10 22.39 42.39 38.43
CA ILE A 10 22.59 43.59 37.58
C ILE A 10 23.98 43.86 36.97
N LEU A 11 24.01 44.13 35.64
CA LEU A 11 24.52 45.39 35.13
C LEU A 11 23.99 45.69 33.69
N LEU A 12 23.26 46.81 33.57
CA LEU A 12 22.91 47.53 32.35
C LEU A 12 24.12 48.33 31.88
N LEU A 13 24.40 48.33 30.57
CA LEU A 13 25.15 49.41 29.95
C LEU A 13 24.56 49.69 28.55
N ALA A 14 23.89 50.83 28.47
CA ALA A 14 23.48 51.45 27.22
C ALA A 14 24.62 52.31 26.70
N VAL A 15 24.92 52.21 25.40
CA VAL A 15 25.68 53.25 24.70
C VAL A 15 24.94 53.57 23.41
N ALA A 16 24.42 54.77 23.35
CA ALA A 16 23.93 55.41 22.16
C ALA A 16 25.08 56.14 21.47
N CYS A 17 25.18 56.03 20.15
CA CYS A 17 25.84 57.04 19.31
C CYS A 17 25.13 57.17 17.97
N THR A 18 24.70 58.40 17.74
CA THR A 18 24.13 58.97 16.54
C THR A 18 25.20 59.16 15.45
N GLY A 19 24.81 59.02 14.19
CA GLY A 19 25.64 59.40 13.04
C GLY A 19 24.91 59.21 11.72
N LYS A 20 24.37 60.29 11.19
CA LYS A 20 23.70 60.51 9.94
C LYS A 20 24.70 60.47 8.79
N THR A 21 24.40 59.86 7.62
CA THR A 21 24.51 60.49 6.30
C THR A 21 24.03 59.49 5.21
N GLU A 22 23.17 60.02 4.34
CA GLU A 22 22.64 59.41 3.11
C GLU A 22 23.75 59.10 2.12
N ASN A 23 23.64 57.95 1.43
CA ASN A 23 23.88 58.00 -0.05
C ASN A 23 23.14 56.81 -0.72
N GLN A 24 22.32 57.16 -1.66
CA GLN A 24 21.64 56.28 -2.60
C GLN A 24 22.68 55.69 -3.56
N THR A 25 22.62 54.37 -3.77
CA THR A 25 22.99 53.80 -5.07
C THR A 25 22.24 52.51 -5.27
N SER A 26 21.47 52.54 -6.31
CA SER A 26 20.71 51.53 -7.04
C SER A 26 21.08 50.07 -6.85
N ALA A 27 20.05 49.31 -6.53
CA ALA A 27 19.50 48.13 -7.17
C ALA A 27 20.45 47.18 -7.94
N SER A 28 20.55 46.00 -7.47
CA SER A 28 20.42 44.80 -8.30
C SER A 28 19.71 43.72 -7.47
N GLU A 29 18.44 43.56 -7.75
CA GLU A 29 17.66 42.41 -7.32
C GLU A 29 18.21 41.18 -8.03
N ASP A 30 19.02 40.39 -7.34
CA ASP A 30 19.35 39.02 -7.75
C ASP A 30 18.13 38.15 -7.46
N HIS A 31 17.24 38.07 -8.46
CA HIS A 31 16.23 37.03 -8.53
C HIS A 31 16.94 35.70 -8.73
N SER A 32 17.41 35.13 -7.63
CA SER A 32 17.76 33.74 -7.56
C SER A 32 16.52 32.90 -7.91
N GLN A 33 16.38 32.57 -9.20
CA GLN A 33 15.38 31.66 -9.71
C GLN A 33 15.58 30.31 -9.00
N HIS A 34 14.74 30.05 -8.01
CA HIS A 34 14.50 28.70 -7.54
C HIS A 34 13.87 27.93 -8.70
N GLN A 35 14.71 27.32 -9.54
CA GLN A 35 14.26 26.23 -10.39
C GLN A 35 13.73 25.14 -9.46
N PRO A 36 12.47 24.73 -9.59
CA PRO A 36 12.00 23.54 -8.90
C PRO A 36 12.87 22.38 -9.39
N ALA A 37 13.55 21.73 -8.46
CA ALA A 37 14.29 20.51 -8.73
C ALA A 37 13.38 19.58 -9.52
N GLN A 38 13.72 19.32 -10.77
CA GLN A 38 13.08 18.27 -11.56
C GLN A 38 13.31 16.98 -10.78
N SER A 39 12.25 16.49 -10.12
CA SER A 39 12.26 15.14 -9.55
C SER A 39 12.51 14.21 -10.72
N GLU A 40 13.72 13.67 -10.79
CA GLU A 40 14.02 12.59 -11.71
C GLU A 40 12.94 11.51 -11.49
N ASN A 41 12.17 11.24 -12.53
CA ASN A 41 11.04 10.34 -12.52
C ASN A 41 11.59 8.90 -12.49
N LYS A 42 12.21 8.55 -11.34
CA LYS A 42 12.74 7.21 -11.12
C LYS A 42 11.57 6.23 -11.09
N PRO A 43 11.57 5.20 -11.94
CA PRO A 43 10.46 4.26 -11.99
C PRO A 43 10.12 3.71 -10.60
N SER A 44 8.84 3.66 -10.25
CA SER A 44 8.40 3.08 -8.98
C SER A 44 8.92 1.66 -8.85
N LYS A 45 9.43 1.33 -7.66
CA LYS A 45 9.89 -0.02 -7.34
C LYS A 45 8.74 -1.03 -7.20
N SER A 46 7.53 -0.55 -7.11
CA SER A 46 6.29 -1.32 -7.03
C SER A 46 5.24 -0.60 -7.86
N PRO A 47 5.32 -0.71 -9.21
CA PRO A 47 4.41 0.01 -10.09
C PRO A 47 2.97 -0.41 -9.85
N ARG A 48 2.05 0.55 -10.00
CA ARG A 48 0.62 0.26 -10.00
C ARG A 48 0.25 -0.44 -11.29
N THR A 49 -0.54 -1.51 -11.19
CA THR A 49 -0.98 -2.33 -12.32
C THR A 49 -2.34 -2.96 -12.01
N SER A 50 -2.89 -3.68 -12.97
CA SER A 50 -4.17 -4.36 -12.82
C SER A 50 -4.16 -5.75 -13.45
N ALA A 51 -5.05 -6.62 -12.96
CA ALA A 51 -5.43 -7.88 -13.58
C ALA A 51 -6.96 -7.92 -13.70
N MET A 52 -7.48 -8.29 -14.85
CA MET A 52 -8.92 -8.27 -15.08
C MET A 52 -9.35 -9.33 -16.09
N ALA A 53 -10.58 -9.76 -15.98
CA ALA A 53 -11.25 -10.59 -16.99
C ALA A 53 -12.74 -10.30 -17.02
N MET A 54 -13.34 -10.61 -18.17
CA MET A 54 -14.79 -10.70 -18.32
C MET A 54 -15.21 -12.15 -18.12
N VAL A 55 -16.00 -12.40 -17.09
CA VAL A 55 -16.47 -13.74 -16.69
C VAL A 55 -17.98 -13.77 -16.83
N ASP A 56 -18.50 -14.39 -17.89
CA ASP A 56 -19.93 -14.43 -18.25
C ASP A 56 -20.62 -13.05 -18.07
N GLY A 57 -20.00 -12.01 -18.64
CA GLY A 57 -20.51 -10.64 -18.60
C GLY A 57 -20.39 -9.93 -17.24
N ASN A 58 -19.62 -10.46 -16.29
CA ASN A 58 -19.18 -9.80 -15.08
C ASN A 58 -17.73 -9.35 -15.23
N HIS A 59 -17.45 -8.06 -15.15
CA HIS A 59 -16.08 -7.56 -15.15
C HIS A 59 -15.49 -7.71 -13.75
N ILE A 60 -14.45 -8.52 -13.64
CA ILE A 60 -13.69 -8.72 -12.41
C ILE A 60 -12.37 -8.01 -12.58
N HIS A 61 -12.04 -7.07 -11.67
CA HIS A 61 -10.88 -6.21 -11.79
C HIS A 61 -10.13 -6.11 -10.47
N PHE A 62 -8.87 -6.49 -10.49
CA PHE A 62 -7.90 -6.17 -9.44
C PHE A 62 -7.08 -4.94 -9.82
N ASP A 63 -6.90 -4.05 -8.85
CA ASP A 63 -5.98 -2.92 -8.95
C ASP A 63 -4.98 -3.00 -7.78
N TYR A 64 -3.69 -3.16 -8.08
CA TYR A 64 -2.67 -3.47 -7.09
C TYR A 64 -1.31 -2.85 -7.44
N SER A 65 -0.42 -2.74 -6.46
CA SER A 65 0.99 -2.44 -6.70
C SER A 65 1.78 -3.74 -6.77
N SER A 66 2.63 -3.88 -7.80
CA SER A 66 3.41 -5.09 -8.09
C SER A 66 4.87 -4.93 -7.63
N PRO A 67 5.19 -5.27 -6.36
CA PRO A 67 6.57 -5.30 -5.89
C PRO A 67 7.35 -6.46 -6.53
N SER A 68 8.68 -6.29 -6.66
CA SER A 68 9.60 -7.32 -7.15
C SER A 68 10.36 -7.97 -6.00
N VAL A 69 10.78 -9.22 -6.19
CA VAL A 69 11.56 -10.01 -5.20
C VAL A 69 12.91 -9.37 -4.92
N ARG A 70 13.68 -9.05 -5.96
CA ARG A 70 14.99 -8.41 -5.84
C ARG A 70 15.92 -9.13 -4.85
N GLU A 71 16.01 -10.43 -4.97
CA GLU A 71 16.88 -11.28 -4.14
C GLU A 71 16.56 -11.21 -2.62
N ARG A 72 15.38 -10.71 -2.23
CA ARG A 72 14.96 -10.63 -0.83
C ARG A 72 14.19 -11.88 -0.43
N GLN A 73 14.27 -12.23 0.83
CA GLN A 73 13.31 -13.14 1.44
C GLN A 73 11.96 -12.44 1.52
N ILE A 74 10.96 -12.99 0.86
CA ILE A 74 9.62 -12.39 0.81
C ILE A 74 8.78 -12.84 2.02
N PHE A 75 8.29 -14.06 2.01
CA PHE A 75 7.44 -14.55 3.08
C PHE A 75 8.26 -14.99 4.30
N GLY A 76 7.86 -14.53 5.48
CA GLY A 76 8.65 -14.66 6.72
C GLY A 76 9.81 -13.67 6.82
N GLY A 77 9.98 -12.78 5.81
CA GLY A 77 10.95 -11.71 5.79
C GLY A 77 10.27 -10.35 5.55
N LEU A 78 10.17 -9.92 4.27
CA LEU A 78 9.52 -8.66 3.91
C LEU A 78 8.02 -8.65 4.25
N VAL A 79 7.35 -9.77 4.08
CA VAL A 79 5.95 -10.01 4.46
C VAL A 79 5.94 -10.97 5.63
N ALA A 80 5.53 -10.48 6.80
CA ALA A 80 5.49 -11.28 8.02
C ALA A 80 4.40 -12.36 7.94
N PHE A 81 4.65 -13.52 8.51
CA PHE A 81 3.63 -14.53 8.72
C PHE A 81 2.68 -14.12 9.86
N GLY A 82 1.40 -14.43 9.71
CA GLY A 82 0.38 -14.15 10.71
C GLY A 82 -0.15 -12.72 10.74
N GLU A 83 0.42 -11.82 9.92
CA GLU A 83 0.01 -10.41 9.86
C GLU A 83 -0.83 -10.11 8.62
N VAL A 84 -1.76 -9.14 8.75
CA VAL A 84 -2.57 -8.70 7.62
C VAL A 84 -1.69 -7.96 6.62
N TRP A 85 -1.69 -8.44 5.39
CA TRP A 85 -0.96 -7.85 4.28
C TRP A 85 -1.93 -7.35 3.20
N VAL A 86 -1.69 -6.15 2.68
CA VAL A 86 -2.45 -5.54 1.56
C VAL A 86 -2.33 -6.33 0.24
N THR A 87 -1.63 -7.44 0.26
CA THR A 87 -1.35 -8.32 -0.88
C THR A 87 -0.84 -7.53 -2.09
N GLY A 88 0.08 -6.62 -1.78
CA GLY A 88 0.64 -5.63 -2.69
C GLY A 88 1.68 -4.76 -2.00
N ALA A 89 1.75 -3.49 -2.40
CA ALA A 89 2.59 -2.46 -1.78
C ALA A 89 1.90 -1.09 -1.82
N HIS A 90 2.21 -0.21 -0.87
CA HIS A 90 1.68 1.15 -0.75
C HIS A 90 0.17 1.16 -0.50
N LYS A 91 -0.64 1.52 -1.53
CA LYS A 91 -2.10 1.43 -1.44
C LYS A 91 -2.56 -0.02 -1.36
N ALA A 92 -3.60 -0.26 -0.58
CA ALA A 92 -4.25 -1.56 -0.52
C ALA A 92 -4.66 -2.05 -1.91
N THR A 93 -4.55 -3.35 -2.12
CA THR A 93 -5.09 -4.01 -3.29
C THR A 93 -6.61 -3.97 -3.22
N SER A 94 -7.24 -3.67 -4.33
CA SER A 94 -8.70 -3.71 -4.44
C SER A 94 -9.15 -4.72 -5.47
N ILE A 95 -10.33 -5.30 -5.24
CA ILE A 95 -11.05 -6.13 -6.18
C ILE A 95 -12.42 -5.50 -6.45
N GLN A 96 -12.85 -5.49 -7.71
CA GLN A 96 -14.15 -4.97 -8.12
C GLN A 96 -14.91 -6.03 -8.91
N PHE A 97 -16.23 -6.06 -8.69
CA PHE A 97 -17.18 -6.91 -9.42
C PHE A 97 -18.32 -6.04 -9.95
N ASP A 98 -18.66 -6.19 -11.23
CA ASP A 98 -19.82 -5.50 -11.83
C ASP A 98 -21.15 -6.20 -11.51
N LYS A 99 -21.10 -7.49 -11.15
CA LYS A 99 -22.25 -8.28 -10.69
C LYS A 99 -21.90 -8.95 -9.36
N ALA A 100 -22.92 -9.35 -8.61
CA ALA A 100 -22.73 -10.14 -7.40
C ALA A 100 -22.02 -11.47 -7.68
N VAL A 101 -21.16 -11.87 -6.75
CA VAL A 101 -20.40 -13.12 -6.84
C VAL A 101 -20.55 -13.94 -5.56
N LYS A 102 -20.31 -15.24 -5.69
CA LYS A 102 -20.18 -16.16 -4.54
C LYS A 102 -18.74 -16.61 -4.41
N ILE A 103 -18.17 -16.48 -3.20
CA ILE A 103 -16.85 -17.02 -2.84
C ILE A 103 -17.06 -17.98 -1.67
N GLY A 104 -16.76 -19.27 -1.90
CA GLY A 104 -17.18 -20.31 -0.96
C GLY A 104 -18.70 -20.28 -0.79
N GLU A 105 -19.17 -20.14 0.44
CA GLU A 105 -20.62 -20.05 0.74
C GLU A 105 -21.12 -18.60 0.91
N LYS A 106 -20.26 -17.60 0.76
CA LYS A 106 -20.61 -16.18 0.96
C LYS A 106 -20.93 -15.49 -0.35
N GLU A 107 -22.04 -14.76 -0.36
CA GLU A 107 -22.44 -13.87 -1.43
C GLU A 107 -21.87 -12.49 -1.19
N ILE A 108 -21.28 -11.90 -2.22
CA ILE A 108 -20.69 -10.56 -2.19
C ILE A 108 -21.40 -9.73 -3.28
N PRO A 109 -22.07 -8.64 -2.92
CA PRO A 109 -22.72 -7.76 -3.88
C PRO A 109 -21.73 -7.19 -4.92
N ALA A 110 -22.27 -6.70 -6.04
CA ALA A 110 -21.48 -5.87 -6.96
C ALA A 110 -20.88 -4.68 -6.20
N GLY A 111 -19.63 -4.35 -6.50
CA GLY A 111 -18.94 -3.27 -5.79
C GLY A 111 -17.43 -3.39 -5.84
N LYS A 112 -16.77 -2.46 -5.14
CA LYS A 112 -15.31 -2.42 -4.97
C LYS A 112 -14.96 -2.67 -3.50
N TYR A 113 -13.98 -3.54 -3.27
CA TYR A 113 -13.61 -4.05 -1.97
C TYR A 113 -12.10 -4.09 -1.78
N GLY A 114 -11.63 -4.05 -0.55
CA GLY A 114 -10.24 -4.33 -0.22
C GLY A 114 -9.96 -5.83 -0.31
N PHE A 115 -8.81 -6.16 -0.85
CA PHE A 115 -8.28 -7.53 -0.91
C PHE A 115 -7.04 -7.63 -0.04
N PHE A 116 -7.13 -8.46 0.99
CA PHE A 116 -6.04 -8.67 1.94
C PHE A 116 -5.77 -10.16 2.08
N THR A 117 -4.57 -10.49 2.54
CA THR A 117 -4.24 -11.84 2.96
C THR A 117 -3.51 -11.82 4.30
N ILE A 118 -3.56 -12.94 5.02
CA ILE A 118 -2.69 -13.22 6.15
C ILE A 118 -1.86 -14.43 5.73
N PRO A 119 -0.61 -14.23 5.28
CA PRO A 119 0.27 -15.33 4.94
C PRO A 119 0.61 -16.18 6.16
N GLY A 120 0.66 -17.47 5.97
CA GLY A 120 1.14 -18.44 6.96
C GLY A 120 2.03 -19.47 6.28
N GLU A 121 2.77 -20.26 7.04
CA GLU A 121 3.68 -21.27 6.50
C GLU A 121 2.94 -22.41 5.79
N LYS A 122 1.76 -22.79 6.29
CA LYS A 122 0.99 -23.94 5.79
C LYS A 122 -0.28 -23.54 5.07
N GLU A 123 -0.89 -22.45 5.49
CA GLU A 123 -2.13 -21.94 4.94
C GLU A 123 -2.17 -20.42 5.02
N TRP A 124 -2.87 -19.80 4.09
CA TRP A 124 -3.10 -18.38 4.06
C TRP A 124 -4.57 -18.09 4.29
N THR A 125 -4.87 -16.99 4.99
CA THR A 125 -6.23 -16.46 5.04
C THR A 125 -6.37 -15.43 3.93
N VAL A 126 -7.41 -15.58 3.11
CA VAL A 126 -7.86 -14.58 2.11
C VAL A 126 -9.04 -13.81 2.70
N ILE A 127 -9.03 -12.50 2.50
CA ILE A 127 -10.00 -11.56 3.08
C ILE A 127 -10.52 -10.62 2.00
N ILE A 128 -11.85 -10.47 1.92
CA ILE A 128 -12.52 -9.39 1.22
C ILE A 128 -13.12 -8.45 2.26
N ASN A 129 -12.70 -7.18 2.25
CA ASN A 129 -13.09 -6.18 3.23
C ASN A 129 -13.85 -5.02 2.57
N GLN A 130 -14.79 -4.43 3.27
CA GLN A 130 -15.58 -3.30 2.76
C GLN A 130 -14.74 -2.05 2.50
N VAL A 131 -13.63 -1.89 3.25
CA VAL A 131 -12.73 -0.74 3.11
C VAL A 131 -11.58 -1.09 2.20
N TRP A 132 -11.45 -0.36 1.10
CA TRP A 132 -10.42 -0.62 0.07
C TRP A 132 -9.45 0.55 -0.14
N ASP A 133 -9.81 1.77 0.27
CA ASP A 133 -8.97 2.96 0.07
C ASP A 133 -8.19 3.26 1.36
N MET A 134 -7.04 2.60 1.50
CA MET A 134 -6.12 2.83 2.61
C MET A 134 -4.66 2.67 2.17
N HIS A 135 -3.75 3.22 2.97
CA HIS A 135 -2.31 3.01 2.83
C HIS A 135 -1.88 1.81 3.66
N LEU A 136 -1.27 0.80 3.03
CA LEU A 136 -0.96 -0.46 3.67
C LEU A 136 -2.20 -1.03 4.39
N ALA A 137 -2.02 -1.71 5.53
CA ALA A 137 -3.09 -2.23 6.37
C ALA A 137 -3.30 -1.36 7.63
N ASP A 138 -2.89 -0.07 7.60
CA ASP A 138 -2.85 0.80 8.77
C ASP A 138 -4.25 1.02 9.37
N ASP A 139 -5.26 1.14 8.50
CA ASP A 139 -6.66 1.35 8.89
C ASP A 139 -7.51 0.08 8.71
N TYR A 140 -6.87 -1.09 8.68
CA TYR A 140 -7.60 -2.35 8.55
C TYR A 140 -8.46 -2.63 9.78
N ASP A 141 -9.75 -2.87 9.54
CA ASP A 141 -10.75 -3.24 10.55
C ASP A 141 -11.39 -4.59 10.19
N ALA A 142 -11.11 -5.61 10.98
CA ALA A 142 -11.65 -6.96 10.80
C ALA A 142 -13.18 -7.03 10.91
N SER A 143 -13.83 -6.05 11.56
CA SER A 143 -15.29 -5.98 11.64
C SER A 143 -15.94 -5.64 10.30
N LYS A 144 -15.16 -5.17 9.33
CA LYS A 144 -15.57 -4.85 7.96
C LYS A 144 -15.32 -5.99 6.97
N ASP A 145 -14.83 -7.14 7.43
CA ASP A 145 -14.64 -8.31 6.58
C ASP A 145 -15.99 -8.88 6.13
N LEU A 146 -16.17 -8.99 4.83
CA LEU A 146 -17.33 -9.66 4.23
C LEU A 146 -17.14 -11.17 4.20
N VAL A 147 -15.92 -11.58 3.92
CA VAL A 147 -15.55 -13.00 3.87
C VAL A 147 -14.09 -13.19 4.28
N ARG A 148 -13.86 -14.26 5.02
CA ARG A 148 -12.56 -14.84 5.34
C ARG A 148 -12.59 -16.32 5.05
N PHE A 149 -11.58 -16.83 4.39
CA PHE A 149 -11.41 -18.25 4.14
C PHE A 149 -9.93 -18.60 4.00
N THR A 150 -9.59 -19.87 4.21
CA THR A 150 -8.21 -20.34 4.08
C THR A 150 -7.97 -20.99 2.73
N VAL A 151 -6.74 -20.84 2.24
CA VAL A 151 -6.21 -21.51 1.06
C VAL A 151 -4.83 -22.08 1.38
N VAL A 152 -4.49 -23.21 0.75
CA VAL A 152 -3.16 -23.79 0.88
C VAL A 152 -2.27 -23.21 -0.20
N PRO A 153 -1.14 -22.59 0.14
CA PRO A 153 -0.22 -22.05 -0.86
C PRO A 153 0.47 -23.19 -1.62
N GLU A 154 0.60 -23.01 -2.92
CA GLU A 154 1.36 -23.88 -3.81
C GLU A 154 2.82 -23.40 -3.88
N GLN A 155 3.76 -24.31 -3.78
CA GLN A 155 5.17 -24.05 -3.98
C GLN A 155 5.49 -24.12 -5.48
N LEU A 156 5.99 -23.02 -6.04
CA LEU A 156 6.43 -22.94 -7.43
C LEU A 156 7.88 -23.41 -7.58
N GLN A 157 8.21 -23.98 -8.73
CA GLN A 157 9.60 -24.34 -9.07
C GLN A 157 10.42 -23.09 -9.38
N ASP A 158 9.85 -22.19 -10.18
CA ASP A 158 10.49 -20.96 -10.65
C ASP A 158 10.03 -19.76 -9.83
N VAL A 159 10.93 -18.77 -9.69
CA VAL A 159 10.63 -17.51 -9.02
C VAL A 159 9.74 -16.64 -9.91
N VAL A 160 8.60 -16.22 -9.39
CA VAL A 160 7.79 -15.15 -9.97
C VAL A 160 8.33 -13.83 -9.43
N GLU A 161 9.16 -13.15 -10.20
CA GLU A 161 9.92 -11.96 -9.78
C GLU A 161 9.03 -10.81 -9.30
N SER A 162 7.91 -10.55 -9.98
CA SER A 162 6.98 -9.50 -9.62
C SER A 162 5.65 -10.08 -9.16
N LEU A 163 5.07 -9.53 -8.09
CA LEU A 163 3.73 -9.92 -7.63
C LEU A 163 2.74 -9.84 -8.78
N THR A 164 2.12 -10.96 -9.10
CA THR A 164 1.24 -11.13 -10.27
C THR A 164 -0.09 -11.70 -9.86
N TYR A 165 -1.17 -11.07 -10.31
CA TYR A 165 -2.53 -11.58 -10.22
C TYR A 165 -2.98 -12.11 -11.58
N THR A 166 -3.81 -13.16 -11.56
CA THR A 166 -4.55 -13.61 -12.75
C THR A 166 -6.02 -13.81 -12.40
N VAL A 167 -6.87 -13.58 -13.39
CA VAL A 167 -8.31 -13.85 -13.33
C VAL A 167 -8.60 -14.67 -14.57
N GLU A 168 -9.01 -15.93 -14.43
CA GLU A 168 -9.25 -16.85 -15.53
C GLU A 168 -10.63 -17.48 -15.42
N GLU A 169 -11.46 -17.31 -16.44
CA GLU A 169 -12.73 -18.04 -16.51
C GLU A 169 -12.45 -19.53 -16.74
N THR A 170 -12.81 -20.37 -15.78
CA THR A 170 -12.59 -21.82 -15.81
C THR A 170 -13.81 -22.58 -16.34
N SER A 171 -14.99 -22.01 -16.15
CA SER A 171 -16.26 -22.48 -16.71
C SER A 171 -17.23 -21.31 -16.73
N LYS A 172 -18.35 -21.43 -17.45
CA LYS A 172 -19.33 -20.37 -17.57
C LYS A 172 -19.72 -19.79 -16.21
N GLY A 173 -19.41 -18.50 -16.02
CA GLY A 173 -19.68 -17.75 -14.79
C GLY A 173 -18.82 -18.14 -13.59
N THR A 174 -17.78 -18.95 -13.76
CA THR A 174 -16.84 -19.32 -12.70
C THR A 174 -15.44 -18.90 -13.08
N ALA A 175 -14.75 -18.19 -12.21
CA ALA A 175 -13.37 -17.81 -12.40
C ALA A 175 -12.46 -18.37 -11.29
N GLU A 176 -11.23 -18.70 -11.66
CA GLU A 176 -10.13 -18.89 -10.75
C GLU A 176 -9.33 -17.59 -10.65
N ILE A 177 -9.11 -17.16 -9.43
CA ILE A 177 -8.21 -16.06 -9.10
C ILE A 177 -6.90 -16.67 -8.61
N SER A 178 -5.77 -16.22 -9.12
CA SER A 178 -4.48 -16.58 -8.54
C SER A 178 -3.62 -15.37 -8.24
N VAL A 179 -2.80 -15.50 -7.20
CA VAL A 179 -1.81 -14.52 -6.76
C VAL A 179 -0.48 -15.24 -6.59
N ALA A 180 0.52 -14.83 -7.36
CA ALA A 180 1.84 -15.46 -7.35
C ALA A 180 2.94 -14.42 -7.10
N TRP A 181 3.86 -14.75 -6.22
CA TRP A 181 5.05 -13.97 -5.95
C TRP A 181 6.15 -14.83 -5.34
N ASP A 182 7.41 -14.58 -5.74
CA ASP A 182 8.53 -15.44 -5.39
C ASP A 182 8.22 -16.89 -5.79
N LYS A 183 8.37 -17.84 -4.92
CA LYS A 183 8.06 -19.25 -5.14
C LYS A 183 6.70 -19.67 -4.58
N THR A 184 5.81 -18.74 -4.34
CA THR A 184 4.52 -19.00 -3.70
C THR A 184 3.37 -18.55 -4.59
N LYS A 185 2.36 -19.40 -4.72
CA LYS A 185 1.11 -19.11 -5.41
C LYS A 185 -0.06 -19.52 -4.53
N ILE A 186 -1.04 -18.65 -4.38
CA ILE A 186 -2.37 -19.01 -3.85
C ILE A 186 -3.40 -18.91 -4.95
N LYS A 187 -4.48 -19.66 -4.83
CA LYS A 187 -5.62 -19.61 -5.72
C LYS A 187 -6.94 -19.90 -5.02
N PHE A 188 -8.01 -19.35 -5.57
CA PHE A 188 -9.37 -19.60 -5.12
C PHE A 188 -10.35 -19.37 -6.26
N ALA A 189 -11.53 -19.97 -6.15
CA ALA A 189 -12.59 -19.80 -7.13
C ALA A 189 -13.65 -18.81 -6.65
N LEU A 190 -14.26 -18.12 -7.60
CA LEU A 190 -15.49 -17.36 -7.43
C LEU A 190 -16.50 -17.71 -8.53
N LYS A 191 -17.78 -17.52 -8.26
CA LYS A 191 -18.86 -17.79 -9.18
C LYS A 191 -19.81 -16.60 -9.25
N ASN A 192 -20.25 -16.23 -10.47
CA ASN A 192 -21.34 -15.26 -10.63
C ASN A 192 -22.64 -15.78 -10.05
N LEU A 193 -23.46 -14.85 -9.53
CA LEU A 193 -24.81 -15.11 -9.05
C LEU A 193 -25.84 -14.73 -10.10
#